data_eb6c1373afd6517d84bfd9bed0df63e8
#
_entry.id   eb6c1373afd6517d84bfd9bed0df63e8
#
_cell.length_a   1.000
_cell.length_b   1.000
_cell.length_c   1.000
_cell.angle_alpha   90.00
_cell.angle_beta   90.00
_cell.angle_gamma   90.00
#
_symmetry.space_group_name_H-M   'P 1'
#
loop_
_entity.id
_entity.type
_entity.pdbx_description
1 polymer ?
#
loop_
_entity_poly.entity_id
_entity_poly.type
_entity_poly.pdbx_seq_one_letter_code
_entity_poly.pdbx_strand_id
1 'polypeptide(L)'
;MRRTWLTAILLLFVSVCLVGISSAAEAPKASPKVSPKVSQKVSQKGRMSGPMRMIALRTRMRTLWGDHIAWKRNYIISTVAGLPDADKVAERLLKNQDDIGNVIKPFYGDEAGKKLSSLLRGHILIAAEVVKAAKTGKQKDMDKAREKWLKNADDIAAFLSGANPNWPRKALEDMLRKHLEFTTQEVTARLKKDWAADIDAYDKGHMHILNFSDVLMAGIVKQFPDRFR
;
A
#
# COMPACT_ATOMS: atom_id res chain seq x y z
N MET A 1 -16.62 -45.94 -22.94
CA MET A 1 -16.09 -45.20 -24.13
C MET A 1 -15.11 -44.17 -23.67
N ARG A 2 -13.83 -44.43 -23.91
CA ARG A 2 -12.71 -43.54 -23.55
C ARG A 2 -12.51 -42.54 -24.67
N ARG A 3 -12.45 -41.23 -24.39
CA ARG A 3 -11.97 -40.21 -25.33
C ARG A 3 -10.77 -39.50 -24.72
N THR A 4 -9.61 -39.87 -25.21
CA THR A 4 -8.31 -39.21 -25.03
C THR A 4 -8.26 -37.94 -25.90
N TRP A 5 -7.93 -36.81 -25.29
CA TRP A 5 -7.53 -35.60 -26.03
C TRP A 5 -6.02 -35.42 -25.88
N LEU A 6 -5.35 -35.54 -27.03
CA LEU A 6 -3.92 -35.30 -27.21
C LEU A 6 -3.68 -33.78 -27.25
N THR A 7 -2.79 -33.31 -26.39
CA THR A 7 -2.23 -31.94 -26.40
C THR A 7 -1.10 -31.86 -27.42
N ALA A 8 -1.23 -31.00 -28.42
CA ALA A 8 -0.17 -30.63 -29.33
C ALA A 8 0.63 -29.46 -28.74
N ILE A 9 1.90 -29.71 -28.41
CA ILE A 9 2.87 -28.67 -28.03
C ILE A 9 3.54 -28.16 -29.31
N LEU A 10 3.34 -26.87 -29.62
CA LEU A 10 3.98 -26.20 -30.74
C LEU A 10 5.31 -25.58 -30.24
N LEU A 11 6.44 -26.19 -30.61
CA LEU A 11 7.78 -25.66 -30.41
C LEU A 11 8.12 -24.66 -31.50
N LEU A 12 8.24 -23.38 -31.13
CA LEU A 12 8.77 -22.33 -32.03
C LEU A 12 10.30 -22.29 -31.87
N PHE A 13 11.02 -22.73 -32.90
CA PHE A 13 12.46 -22.50 -33.04
C PHE A 13 12.71 -21.07 -33.53
N VAL A 14 13.38 -20.25 -32.71
CA VAL A 14 13.90 -18.95 -33.14
C VAL A 14 15.34 -19.18 -33.62
N SER A 15 15.53 -19.01 -34.92
CA SER A 15 16.84 -19.08 -35.58
C SER A 15 17.56 -17.74 -35.40
N VAL A 16 18.70 -17.75 -34.68
CA VAL A 16 19.56 -16.57 -34.50
C VAL A 16 20.56 -16.53 -35.67
N CYS A 17 20.37 -15.59 -36.59
CA CYS A 17 21.38 -15.25 -37.59
C CYS A 17 22.49 -14.39 -36.95
N LEU A 18 23.70 -14.95 -36.83
CA LEU A 18 24.93 -14.22 -36.53
C LEU A 18 25.41 -13.49 -37.81
N VAL A 19 25.25 -12.17 -37.82
CA VAL A 19 25.92 -11.30 -38.79
C VAL A 19 27.19 -10.76 -38.11
N GLY A 20 28.33 -11.20 -38.61
CA GLY A 20 29.65 -10.70 -38.21
C GLY A 20 29.87 -9.27 -38.68
N ILE A 21 30.09 -8.33 -37.77
CA ILE A 21 30.52 -6.98 -38.09
C ILE A 21 32.01 -6.85 -37.77
N SER A 22 32.80 -6.63 -38.81
CA SER A 22 34.24 -6.33 -38.74
C SER A 22 34.44 -4.96 -38.12
N SER A 23 35.22 -4.92 -37.00
CA SER A 23 35.60 -3.69 -36.30
C SER A 23 36.82 -3.09 -36.94
N ALA A 24 36.65 -1.92 -37.58
CA ALA A 24 37.75 -0.98 -37.85
C ALA A 24 37.83 0.03 -36.70
N ALA A 25 38.93 0.00 -35.99
CA ALA A 25 39.19 0.91 -34.86
C ALA A 25 39.54 2.31 -35.40
N GLU A 26 38.69 3.28 -35.18
CA GLU A 26 38.96 4.70 -35.43
C GLU A 26 39.37 5.40 -34.11
N ALA A 27 40.49 6.14 -34.16
CA ALA A 27 41.09 6.83 -33.01
C ALA A 27 40.18 7.92 -32.42
N PRO A 28 40.20 8.18 -31.11
CA PRO A 28 39.30 9.12 -30.48
C PRO A 28 39.63 10.58 -30.84
N LYS A 29 38.69 11.27 -31.50
CA LYS A 29 38.73 12.74 -31.67
C LYS A 29 38.53 13.42 -30.32
N ALA A 30 39.38 14.43 -30.04
CA ALA A 30 39.36 15.22 -28.84
C ALA A 30 37.98 15.80 -28.52
N SER A 31 37.52 15.62 -27.28
CA SER A 31 36.29 16.17 -26.74
C SER A 31 36.31 17.70 -26.72
N PRO A 32 35.26 18.42 -27.13
CA PRO A 32 35.18 19.87 -27.02
C PRO A 32 35.16 20.30 -25.54
N LYS A 33 36.01 21.27 -25.17
CA LYS A 33 36.01 21.90 -23.84
C LYS A 33 34.66 22.60 -23.61
N VAL A 34 33.84 22.03 -22.72
CA VAL A 34 32.54 22.60 -22.33
C VAL A 34 32.81 23.82 -21.44
N SER A 35 32.34 25.00 -21.86
CA SER A 35 32.47 26.26 -21.09
C SER A 35 31.77 26.18 -19.73
N PRO A 36 32.31 26.77 -18.65
CA PRO A 36 31.77 26.69 -17.28
C PRO A 36 30.33 27.21 -17.13
N LYS A 37 29.85 28.06 -18.04
CA LYS A 37 28.49 28.63 -18.01
C LYS A 37 27.37 27.64 -18.37
N VAL A 38 27.68 26.52 -19.06
CA VAL A 38 26.70 25.47 -19.41
C VAL A 38 26.49 24.52 -18.21
N SER A 39 27.55 24.32 -17.41
CA SER A 39 27.49 23.41 -16.24
C SER A 39 26.54 23.89 -15.14
N GLN A 40 26.40 25.22 -14.93
CA GLN A 40 25.49 25.76 -13.91
C GLN A 40 23.99 25.68 -14.30
N LYS A 41 23.66 25.66 -15.57
CA LYS A 41 22.26 25.54 -16.04
C LYS A 41 21.72 24.12 -16.00
N VAL A 42 22.59 23.11 -16.04
CA VAL A 42 22.18 21.68 -15.97
C VAL A 42 21.87 21.27 -14.52
N SER A 43 22.53 21.87 -13.52
CA SER A 43 22.32 21.56 -12.09
C SER A 43 20.96 22.04 -11.53
N GLN A 44 20.30 23.01 -12.17
CA GLN A 44 18.97 23.49 -11.70
C GLN A 44 17.78 22.75 -12.31
N LYS A 45 17.98 21.88 -13.30
CA LYS A 45 16.89 21.21 -14.02
C LYS A 45 16.31 19.98 -13.34
N GLY A 46 16.77 19.62 -12.11
CA GLY A 46 16.40 18.40 -11.41
C GLY A 46 15.53 18.55 -10.17
N ARG A 47 15.28 19.78 -9.69
CA ARG A 47 14.51 19.96 -8.45
C ARG A 47 13.03 20.13 -8.75
N MET A 48 12.19 19.14 -8.31
CA MET A 48 10.73 19.24 -8.46
C MET A 48 10.20 20.52 -7.80
N SER A 49 9.27 21.20 -8.49
CA SER A 49 8.56 22.36 -7.92
C SER A 49 7.70 21.96 -6.72
N GLY A 50 7.30 22.92 -5.89
CA GLY A 50 6.44 22.68 -4.75
C GLY A 50 5.15 21.93 -5.10
N PRO A 51 4.37 22.37 -6.10
CA PRO A 51 3.19 21.66 -6.58
C PRO A 51 3.49 20.22 -7.03
N MET A 52 4.61 19.98 -7.72
CA MET A 52 5.00 18.63 -8.14
C MET A 52 5.35 17.74 -6.94
N ARG A 53 5.97 18.28 -5.89
CA ARG A 53 6.22 17.53 -4.64
C ARG A 53 4.92 17.17 -3.92
N MET A 54 3.93 18.06 -3.89
CA MET A 54 2.59 17.76 -3.35
C MET A 54 1.91 16.63 -4.13
N ILE A 55 1.92 16.71 -5.46
CA ILE A 55 1.35 15.67 -6.33
C ILE A 55 2.06 14.34 -6.09
N ALA A 56 3.39 14.33 -6.03
CA ALA A 56 4.16 13.12 -5.77
C ALA A 56 3.85 12.49 -4.41
N LEU A 57 3.73 13.30 -3.34
CA LEU A 57 3.33 12.81 -2.02
C LEU A 57 1.92 12.23 -2.05
N ARG A 58 0.95 12.95 -2.64
CA ARG A 58 -0.43 12.49 -2.75
C ARG A 58 -0.52 11.16 -3.50
N THR A 59 0.14 11.09 -4.66
CA THR A 59 0.17 9.84 -5.46
C THR A 59 0.77 8.70 -4.64
N ARG A 60 1.91 8.92 -3.99
CA ARG A 60 2.57 7.90 -3.16
C ARG A 60 1.68 7.42 -2.02
N MET A 61 1.06 8.36 -1.28
CA MET A 61 0.15 8.03 -0.18
C MET A 61 -1.06 7.23 -0.68
N ARG A 62 -1.75 7.70 -1.73
CA ARG A 62 -2.91 6.99 -2.29
C ARG A 62 -2.57 5.61 -2.84
N THR A 63 -1.40 5.44 -3.47
CA THR A 63 -0.91 4.13 -3.92
C THR A 63 -0.75 3.18 -2.72
N LEU A 64 -0.05 3.60 -1.66
CA LEU A 64 0.21 2.75 -0.50
C LEU A 64 -1.07 2.36 0.26
N TRP A 65 -1.99 3.30 0.42
CA TRP A 65 -3.28 3.03 1.09
C TRP A 65 -4.24 2.23 0.18
N GLY A 66 -4.18 2.43 -1.14
CA GLY A 66 -4.87 1.59 -2.12
C GLY A 66 -4.34 0.14 -2.11
N ASP A 67 -3.02 -0.02 -2.08
CA ASP A 67 -2.38 -1.33 -1.92
C ASP A 67 -2.80 -2.03 -0.62
N HIS A 68 -2.92 -1.27 0.50
CA HIS A 68 -3.42 -1.80 1.76
C HIS A 68 -4.80 -2.44 1.60
N ILE A 69 -5.75 -1.75 0.96
CA ILE A 69 -7.10 -2.27 0.74
C ILE A 69 -7.09 -3.46 -0.23
N ALA A 70 -6.31 -3.39 -1.30
CA ALA A 70 -6.22 -4.48 -2.28
C ALA A 70 -5.64 -5.77 -1.65
N TRP A 71 -4.53 -5.65 -0.90
CA TRP A 71 -3.93 -6.80 -0.23
C TRP A 71 -4.77 -7.32 0.94
N LYS A 72 -5.46 -6.42 1.67
CA LYS A 72 -6.47 -6.83 2.67
C LYS A 72 -7.59 -7.66 2.02
N ARG A 73 -8.14 -7.21 0.89
CA ARG A 73 -9.17 -7.97 0.17
C ARG A 73 -8.66 -9.33 -0.25
N ASN A 74 -7.47 -9.40 -0.87
CA ASN A 74 -6.88 -10.68 -1.26
C ASN A 74 -6.71 -11.61 -0.05
N TYR A 75 -6.26 -11.08 1.09
CA TYR A 75 -6.13 -11.85 2.32
C TYR A 75 -7.48 -12.42 2.82
N ILE A 76 -8.54 -11.61 2.82
CA ILE A 76 -9.89 -12.05 3.19
C ILE A 76 -10.35 -13.17 2.25
N ILE A 77 -10.18 -12.99 0.93
CA ILE A 77 -10.57 -14.01 -0.08
C ILE A 77 -9.83 -15.30 0.16
N SER A 78 -8.50 -15.27 0.23
CA SER A 78 -7.67 -16.46 0.39
C SER A 78 -7.95 -17.17 1.72
N THR A 79 -8.10 -16.42 2.82
CA THR A 79 -8.34 -17.00 4.15
C THR A 79 -9.74 -17.62 4.25
N VAL A 80 -10.78 -16.92 3.78
CA VAL A 80 -12.16 -17.43 3.84
C VAL A 80 -12.32 -18.66 2.95
N ALA A 81 -11.77 -18.63 1.74
CA ALA A 81 -11.81 -19.74 0.80
C ALA A 81 -10.84 -20.88 1.14
N GLY A 82 -9.89 -20.68 2.06
CA GLY A 82 -8.88 -21.69 2.41
C GLY A 82 -7.85 -21.92 1.30
N LEU A 83 -7.50 -20.87 0.55
CA LEU A 83 -6.53 -20.97 -0.54
C LEU A 83 -5.10 -21.12 -0.01
N PRO A 84 -4.20 -21.81 -0.74
CA PRO A 84 -2.83 -22.09 -0.29
C PRO A 84 -1.90 -20.86 -0.27
N ASP A 85 -2.31 -19.75 -0.87
CA ASP A 85 -1.56 -18.51 -0.95
C ASP A 85 -1.77 -17.56 0.24
N ALA A 86 -2.69 -17.86 1.17
CA ALA A 86 -3.11 -16.98 2.25
C ALA A 86 -1.92 -16.41 3.07
N ASP A 87 -0.92 -17.25 3.38
CA ASP A 87 0.26 -16.82 4.15
C ASP A 87 1.13 -15.84 3.34
N LYS A 88 1.31 -16.05 2.04
CA LYS A 88 2.07 -15.15 1.18
C LYS A 88 1.37 -13.82 0.96
N VAL A 89 0.06 -13.83 0.86
CA VAL A 89 -0.76 -12.62 0.81
C VAL A 89 -0.65 -11.85 2.14
N ALA A 90 -0.68 -12.53 3.30
CA ALA A 90 -0.47 -11.91 4.60
C ALA A 90 0.92 -11.26 4.71
N GLU A 91 2.00 -11.96 4.31
CA GLU A 91 3.36 -11.41 4.27
C GLU A 91 3.43 -10.12 3.43
N ARG A 92 2.81 -10.13 2.24
CA ARG A 92 2.77 -8.96 1.36
C ARG A 92 1.99 -7.79 1.97
N LEU A 93 0.85 -8.08 2.62
CA LEU A 93 0.06 -7.07 3.33
C LEU A 93 0.86 -6.46 4.50
N LEU A 94 1.58 -7.28 5.28
CA LEU A 94 2.45 -6.80 6.36
C LEU A 94 3.59 -5.92 5.83
N LYS A 95 4.19 -6.27 4.68
CA LYS A 95 5.20 -5.42 4.04
C LYS A 95 4.64 -4.06 3.63
N ASN A 96 3.41 -3.99 3.17
CA ASN A 96 2.77 -2.71 2.84
C ASN A 96 2.69 -1.79 4.07
N GLN A 97 2.52 -2.32 5.29
CA GLN A 97 2.51 -1.52 6.51
C GLN A 97 3.88 -0.88 6.77
N ASP A 98 4.96 -1.59 6.46
CA ASP A 98 6.32 -1.04 6.53
C ASP A 98 6.51 0.07 5.49
N ASP A 99 5.99 -0.10 4.28
CA ASP A 99 6.05 0.90 3.22
C ASP A 99 5.25 2.17 3.58
N ILE A 100 4.08 2.04 4.25
CA ILE A 100 3.30 3.16 4.78
C ILE A 100 4.06 3.90 5.89
N GLY A 101 4.69 3.19 6.82
CA GLY A 101 5.52 3.82 7.85
C GLY A 101 6.74 4.53 7.26
N ASN A 102 7.33 3.98 6.18
CA ASN A 102 8.49 4.58 5.53
C ASN A 102 8.16 5.91 4.82
N VAL A 103 6.93 6.08 4.31
CA VAL A 103 6.57 7.31 3.57
C VAL A 103 6.54 8.56 4.47
N ILE A 104 6.31 8.39 5.78
CA ILE A 104 6.28 9.53 6.72
C ILE A 104 7.66 9.89 7.30
N LYS A 105 8.68 9.00 7.18
CA LYS A 105 10.02 9.24 7.74
C LYS A 105 10.68 10.55 7.32
N PRO A 106 10.57 11.01 6.05
CA PRO A 106 11.14 12.28 5.66
C PRO A 106 10.58 13.49 6.42
N PHE A 107 9.42 13.37 7.04
CA PHE A 107 8.71 14.43 7.76
C PHE A 107 8.84 14.29 9.28
N TYR A 108 8.75 13.07 9.80
CA TYR A 108 8.65 12.81 11.24
C TYR A 108 9.84 12.03 11.82
N GLY A 109 10.82 11.65 10.98
CA GLY A 109 12.00 10.89 11.39
C GLY A 109 11.77 9.37 11.40
N ASP A 110 12.86 8.63 11.56
CA ASP A 110 12.88 7.17 11.49
C ASP A 110 12.06 6.51 12.58
N GLU A 111 12.14 7.01 13.82
CA GLU A 111 11.43 6.42 14.96
C GLU A 111 9.91 6.54 14.80
N ALA A 112 9.42 7.67 14.32
CA ALA A 112 7.99 7.84 14.03
C ALA A 112 7.52 6.89 12.92
N GLY A 113 8.33 6.73 11.85
CA GLY A 113 8.04 5.77 10.79
C GLY A 113 7.99 4.33 11.28
N LYS A 114 8.97 3.91 12.09
CA LYS A 114 9.00 2.58 12.71
C LYS A 114 7.79 2.35 13.64
N LYS A 115 7.43 3.37 14.44
CA LYS A 115 6.28 3.29 15.35
C LYS A 115 4.97 3.12 14.58
N LEU A 116 4.76 3.89 13.49
CA LEU A 116 3.59 3.74 12.63
C LEU A 116 3.55 2.35 11.99
N SER A 117 4.67 1.87 11.42
CA SER A 117 4.76 0.51 10.88
C SER A 117 4.35 -0.53 11.90
N SER A 118 4.86 -0.45 13.15
CA SER A 118 4.54 -1.39 14.22
C SER A 118 3.05 -1.40 14.57
N LEU A 119 2.44 -0.21 14.69
CA LEU A 119 0.99 -0.08 14.97
C LEU A 119 0.14 -0.67 13.85
N LEU A 120 0.50 -0.37 12.60
CA LEU A 120 -0.22 -0.89 11.43
C LEU A 120 -0.03 -2.40 11.23
N ARG A 121 1.17 -2.94 11.50
CA ARG A 121 1.39 -4.40 11.49
C ARG A 121 0.55 -5.08 12.56
N GLY A 122 0.50 -4.52 13.78
CA GLY A 122 -0.40 -4.99 14.84
C GLY A 122 -1.85 -4.99 14.41
N HIS A 123 -2.28 -3.94 13.69
CA HIS A 123 -3.62 -3.82 13.11
C HIS A 123 -3.95 -5.01 12.19
N ILE A 124 -3.03 -5.38 11.28
CA ILE A 124 -3.22 -6.51 10.36
C ILE A 124 -3.27 -7.85 11.10
N LEU A 125 -2.39 -8.07 12.08
CA LEU A 125 -2.37 -9.31 12.86
C LEU A 125 -3.66 -9.51 13.65
N ILE A 126 -4.19 -8.43 14.24
CA ILE A 126 -5.47 -8.48 14.96
C ILE A 126 -6.64 -8.69 13.97
N ALA A 127 -6.60 -8.06 12.78
CA ALA A 127 -7.59 -8.30 11.72
C ALA A 127 -7.61 -9.78 11.32
N ALA A 128 -6.45 -10.45 11.26
CA ALA A 128 -6.38 -11.89 10.99
C ALA A 128 -7.05 -12.72 12.11
N GLU A 129 -6.91 -12.32 13.39
CA GLU A 129 -7.66 -12.94 14.50
C GLU A 129 -9.18 -12.79 14.30
N VAL A 130 -9.65 -11.59 13.86
CA VAL A 130 -11.07 -11.31 13.57
C VAL A 130 -11.59 -12.22 12.45
N VAL A 131 -10.88 -12.30 11.31
CA VAL A 131 -11.26 -13.15 10.18
C VAL A 131 -11.33 -14.63 10.59
N LYS A 132 -10.35 -15.11 11.36
CA LYS A 132 -10.31 -16.48 11.87
C LYS A 132 -11.46 -16.77 12.82
N ALA A 133 -11.76 -15.86 13.76
CA ALA A 133 -12.86 -15.99 14.70
C ALA A 133 -14.21 -16.01 13.96
N ALA A 134 -14.40 -15.12 12.97
CA ALA A 134 -15.57 -15.07 12.13
C ALA A 134 -15.77 -16.39 11.34
N LYS A 135 -14.69 -16.94 10.76
CA LYS A 135 -14.73 -18.21 10.02
C LYS A 135 -15.10 -19.40 10.91
N THR A 136 -14.67 -19.39 12.18
CA THR A 136 -14.97 -20.49 13.12
C THR A 136 -16.29 -20.33 13.85
N GLY A 137 -16.96 -19.18 13.76
CA GLY A 137 -18.22 -18.89 14.44
C GLY A 137 -18.12 -18.77 15.97
N LYS A 138 -16.90 -18.62 16.53
CA LYS A 138 -16.67 -18.52 17.97
C LYS A 138 -16.89 -17.09 18.47
N GLN A 139 -18.10 -16.81 18.96
CA GLN A 139 -18.48 -15.45 19.38
C GLN A 139 -17.52 -14.83 20.40
N LYS A 140 -17.10 -15.59 21.42
CA LYS A 140 -16.16 -15.09 22.46
C LYS A 140 -14.81 -14.67 21.88
N ASP A 141 -14.29 -15.39 20.88
CA ASP A 141 -13.04 -15.05 20.22
C ASP A 141 -13.23 -13.82 19.33
N MET A 142 -14.40 -13.70 18.68
CA MET A 142 -14.78 -12.54 17.89
C MET A 142 -14.82 -11.27 18.73
N ASP A 143 -15.50 -11.32 19.89
CA ASP A 143 -15.63 -10.15 20.78
C ASP A 143 -14.27 -9.69 21.29
N LYS A 144 -13.40 -10.62 21.70
CA LYS A 144 -12.03 -10.33 22.12
C LYS A 144 -11.17 -9.72 21.01
N ALA A 145 -11.23 -10.29 19.82
CA ALA A 145 -10.46 -9.79 18.69
C ALA A 145 -10.95 -8.39 18.28
N ARG A 146 -12.27 -8.15 18.29
CA ARG A 146 -12.86 -6.85 18.02
C ARG A 146 -12.44 -5.78 19.03
N GLU A 147 -12.45 -6.10 20.31
CA GLU A 147 -11.99 -5.19 21.38
C GLU A 147 -10.52 -4.77 21.16
N LYS A 148 -9.63 -5.75 20.93
CA LYS A 148 -8.23 -5.48 20.58
C LYS A 148 -8.10 -4.58 19.34
N TRP A 149 -8.92 -4.82 18.33
CA TRP A 149 -8.86 -4.10 17.06
C TRP A 149 -9.29 -2.64 17.21
N LEU A 150 -10.36 -2.40 17.98
CA LEU A 150 -10.81 -1.05 18.33
C LEU A 150 -9.73 -0.31 19.12
N LYS A 151 -9.14 -0.97 20.13
CA LYS A 151 -8.04 -0.37 20.91
C LYS A 151 -6.84 -0.02 20.01
N ASN A 152 -6.46 -0.90 19.10
CA ASN A 152 -5.36 -0.61 18.18
C ASN A 152 -5.69 0.57 17.25
N ALA A 153 -6.93 0.70 16.77
CA ALA A 153 -7.38 1.86 16.01
C ALA A 153 -7.24 3.17 16.81
N ASP A 154 -7.62 3.16 18.09
CA ASP A 154 -7.46 4.29 19.01
C ASP A 154 -5.97 4.62 19.25
N ASP A 155 -5.11 3.61 19.39
CA ASP A 155 -3.66 3.78 19.53
C ASP A 155 -3.02 4.41 18.25
N ILE A 156 -3.49 4.02 17.07
CA ILE A 156 -3.07 4.64 15.78
C ILE A 156 -3.52 6.11 15.73
N ALA A 157 -4.77 6.40 16.08
CA ALA A 157 -5.30 7.76 16.09
C ALA A 157 -4.54 8.64 17.08
N ALA A 158 -4.25 8.12 18.28
CA ALA A 158 -3.49 8.82 19.31
C ALA A 158 -2.06 9.14 18.85
N PHE A 159 -1.38 8.17 18.22
CA PHE A 159 -0.05 8.38 17.67
C PHE A 159 -0.03 9.44 16.58
N LEU A 160 -0.94 9.35 15.60
CA LEU A 160 -1.01 10.29 14.49
C LEU A 160 -1.36 11.71 14.98
N SER A 161 -2.36 11.86 15.85
CA SER A 161 -2.76 13.17 16.39
C SER A 161 -1.66 13.81 17.25
N GLY A 162 -0.88 13.01 17.96
CA GLY A 162 0.30 13.48 18.70
C GLY A 162 1.44 13.94 17.79
N ALA A 163 1.57 13.37 16.61
CA ALA A 163 2.61 13.74 15.65
C ALA A 163 2.26 14.99 14.83
N ASN A 164 0.97 15.27 14.62
CA ASN A 164 0.54 16.37 13.76
C ASN A 164 -0.74 17.05 14.32
N PRO A 165 -0.66 18.34 14.70
CA PRO A 165 -1.83 19.08 15.24
C PRO A 165 -2.95 19.30 14.20
N ASN A 166 -2.67 19.09 12.90
CA ASN A 166 -3.67 19.17 11.85
C ASN A 166 -4.45 17.85 11.65
N TRP A 167 -4.20 16.86 12.49
CA TRP A 167 -4.92 15.59 12.54
C TRP A 167 -5.72 15.47 13.85
N PRO A 168 -6.96 16.04 13.92
CA PRO A 168 -7.77 15.96 15.13
C PRO A 168 -8.02 14.50 15.52
N ARG A 169 -7.74 14.15 16.77
CA ARG A 169 -7.81 12.79 17.27
C ARG A 169 -9.17 12.14 17.03
N LYS A 170 -10.24 12.84 17.38
CA LYS A 170 -11.61 12.34 17.21
C LYS A 170 -11.94 12.02 15.74
N ALA A 171 -11.51 12.88 14.81
CA ALA A 171 -11.73 12.64 13.39
C ALA A 171 -10.98 11.38 12.89
N LEU A 172 -9.74 11.15 13.36
CA LEU A 172 -8.99 9.94 13.04
C LEU A 172 -9.62 8.69 13.64
N GLU A 173 -10.06 8.74 14.90
CA GLU A 173 -10.79 7.64 15.56
C GLU A 173 -12.03 7.24 14.77
N ASP A 174 -12.86 8.23 14.36
CA ASP A 174 -14.07 7.98 13.59
C ASP A 174 -13.75 7.34 12.21
N MET A 175 -12.72 7.84 11.53
CA MET A 175 -12.31 7.30 10.23
C MET A 175 -11.77 5.87 10.37
N LEU A 176 -10.94 5.59 11.37
CA LEU A 176 -10.41 4.25 11.61
C LEU A 176 -11.52 3.27 12.00
N ARG A 177 -12.43 3.65 12.91
CA ARG A 177 -13.59 2.83 13.28
C ARG A 177 -14.48 2.52 12.08
N LYS A 178 -14.71 3.50 11.19
CA LYS A 178 -15.45 3.28 9.94
C LYS A 178 -14.74 2.31 8.99
N HIS A 179 -13.41 2.37 8.93
CA HIS A 179 -12.61 1.38 8.20
C HIS A 179 -12.81 -0.04 8.74
N LEU A 180 -12.83 -0.22 10.08
CA LEU A 180 -13.10 -1.53 10.70
C LEU A 180 -14.49 -2.04 10.36
N GLU A 181 -15.49 -1.13 10.35
CA GLU A 181 -16.87 -1.46 10.00
C GLU A 181 -16.97 -2.01 8.57
N PHE A 182 -16.41 -1.31 7.56
CA PHE A 182 -16.41 -1.79 6.18
C PHE A 182 -15.68 -3.12 6.03
N THR A 183 -14.55 -3.30 6.72
CA THR A 183 -13.82 -4.58 6.69
C THR A 183 -14.63 -5.72 7.31
N THR A 184 -15.36 -5.44 8.40
CA THR A 184 -16.25 -6.43 9.04
C THR A 184 -17.42 -6.79 8.13
N GLN A 185 -18.02 -5.80 7.44
CA GLN A 185 -19.09 -6.04 6.46
C GLN A 185 -18.59 -6.92 5.30
N GLU A 186 -17.40 -6.62 4.75
CA GLU A 186 -16.77 -7.41 3.68
C GLU A 186 -16.55 -8.87 4.10
N VAL A 187 -15.94 -9.11 5.28
CA VAL A 187 -15.73 -10.47 5.81
C VAL A 187 -17.06 -11.22 6.01
N THR A 188 -18.06 -10.54 6.58
CA THR A 188 -19.37 -11.12 6.86
C THR A 188 -20.11 -11.50 5.58
N ALA A 189 -20.14 -10.59 4.60
CA ALA A 189 -20.75 -10.85 3.29
C ALA A 189 -20.05 -12.01 2.57
N ARG A 190 -18.72 -12.03 2.62
CA ARG A 190 -17.92 -13.11 2.02
C ARG A 190 -18.21 -14.47 2.63
N LEU A 191 -18.32 -14.56 3.95
CA LEU A 191 -18.67 -15.80 4.66
C LEU A 191 -20.09 -16.29 4.33
N LYS A 192 -21.02 -15.35 4.11
CA LYS A 192 -22.39 -15.63 3.70
C LYS A 192 -22.53 -15.93 2.20
N LYS A 193 -21.46 -15.80 1.41
CA LYS A 193 -21.46 -15.90 -0.06
C LYS A 193 -22.36 -14.85 -0.73
N ASP A 194 -22.60 -13.73 -0.06
CA ASP A 194 -23.28 -12.57 -0.62
C ASP A 194 -22.25 -11.71 -1.38
N TRP A 195 -22.06 -12.07 -2.65
CA TRP A 195 -21.02 -11.46 -3.47
C TRP A 195 -21.30 -9.99 -3.79
N ALA A 196 -22.58 -9.60 -3.87
CA ALA A 196 -22.95 -8.21 -4.12
C ALA A 196 -22.64 -7.34 -2.91
N ALA A 197 -23.00 -7.76 -1.70
CA ALA A 197 -22.67 -7.04 -0.47
C ALA A 197 -21.18 -7.04 -0.18
N ASP A 198 -20.44 -8.10 -0.53
CA ASP A 198 -18.97 -8.19 -0.43
C ASP A 198 -18.29 -7.10 -1.30
N ILE A 199 -18.72 -6.97 -2.57
CA ILE A 199 -18.18 -5.98 -3.50
C ILE A 199 -18.54 -4.56 -3.04
N ASP A 200 -19.79 -4.31 -2.65
CA ASP A 200 -20.23 -3.00 -2.16
C ASP A 200 -19.45 -2.55 -0.91
N ALA A 201 -19.22 -3.45 0.05
CA ALA A 201 -18.43 -3.16 1.23
C ALA A 201 -16.96 -2.85 0.89
N TYR A 202 -16.38 -3.58 -0.07
CA TYR A 202 -15.05 -3.29 -0.58
C TYR A 202 -14.97 -1.91 -1.24
N ASP A 203 -15.88 -1.57 -2.13
CA ASP A 203 -15.88 -0.29 -2.85
C ASP A 203 -16.00 0.88 -1.89
N LYS A 204 -16.91 0.80 -0.91
CA LYS A 204 -17.06 1.80 0.17
C LYS A 204 -15.79 1.91 1.01
N GLY A 205 -15.19 0.79 1.40
CA GLY A 205 -13.95 0.74 2.15
C GLY A 205 -12.77 1.32 1.38
N HIS A 206 -12.68 1.05 0.07
CA HIS A 206 -11.64 1.60 -0.80
C HIS A 206 -11.73 3.13 -0.91
N MET A 207 -12.90 3.65 -1.22
CA MET A 207 -13.10 5.11 -1.27
C MET A 207 -12.81 5.78 0.07
N HIS A 208 -13.23 5.16 1.17
CA HIS A 208 -12.99 5.65 2.51
C HIS A 208 -11.48 5.73 2.85
N ILE A 209 -10.68 4.70 2.52
CA ILE A 209 -9.26 4.68 2.82
C ILE A 209 -8.46 5.66 1.95
N LEU A 210 -8.89 5.89 0.70
CA LEU A 210 -8.30 6.93 -0.14
C LEU A 210 -8.55 8.33 0.43
N ASN A 211 -9.76 8.57 0.99
CA ASN A 211 -10.05 9.81 1.71
C ASN A 211 -9.18 9.95 2.98
N PHE A 212 -9.02 8.88 3.76
CA PHE A 212 -8.11 8.86 4.91
C PHE A 212 -6.68 9.22 4.50
N SER A 213 -6.19 8.65 3.41
CA SER A 213 -4.88 8.97 2.82
C SER A 213 -4.76 10.47 2.46
N ASP A 214 -5.80 11.05 1.85
CA ASP A 214 -5.81 12.47 1.48
C ASP A 214 -5.81 13.38 2.73
N VAL A 215 -6.55 13.01 3.80
CA VAL A 215 -6.52 13.72 5.10
C VAL A 215 -5.13 13.71 5.72
N LEU A 216 -4.46 12.55 5.72
CA LEU A 216 -3.10 12.44 6.23
C LEU A 216 -2.12 13.29 5.40
N MET A 217 -2.20 13.21 4.08
CA MET A 217 -1.37 14.01 3.18
C MET A 217 -1.57 15.51 3.38
N ALA A 218 -2.82 15.96 3.47
CA ALA A 218 -3.14 17.38 3.69
C ALA A 218 -2.56 17.90 5.01
N GLY A 219 -2.62 17.10 6.08
CA GLY A 219 -2.01 17.46 7.37
C GLY A 219 -0.49 17.58 7.28
N ILE A 220 0.19 16.68 6.56
CA ILE A 220 1.65 16.78 6.32
C ILE A 220 2.00 18.08 5.60
N VAL A 221 1.29 18.38 4.49
CA VAL A 221 1.53 19.61 3.71
C VAL A 221 1.33 20.85 4.58
N LYS A 222 0.30 20.86 5.42
CA LYS A 222 -0.01 21.98 6.31
C LYS A 222 1.03 22.15 7.43
N GLN A 223 1.60 21.07 7.95
CA GLN A 223 2.62 21.11 9.00
C GLN A 223 4.02 21.47 8.45
N PHE A 224 4.32 21.09 7.21
CA PHE A 224 5.63 21.27 6.59
C PHE A 224 5.55 22.10 5.28
N PRO A 225 4.99 23.33 5.29
CA PRO A 225 4.74 24.11 4.07
C PRO A 225 6.00 24.40 3.27
N ASP A 226 7.16 24.56 3.92
CA ASP A 226 8.43 24.85 3.24
C ASP A 226 8.96 23.68 2.40
N ARG A 227 8.51 22.47 2.69
CA ARG A 227 8.82 21.29 1.88
C ARG A 227 8.12 21.30 0.52
N PHE A 228 7.08 22.13 0.36
CA PHE A 228 6.18 22.16 -0.77
C PHE A 228 6.12 23.53 -1.49
N ARG A 229 7.06 24.42 -1.17
CA ARG A 229 7.29 25.68 -1.92
C ARG A 229 8.27 25.49 -3.06
#